data_7886d1c10b3641e56638553a8c6532cd
#
_entry.id   7886d1c10b3641e56638553a8c6532cd
#
_cell.length_a   1.000
_cell.length_b   1.000
_cell.length_c   1.000
_cell.angle_alpha   90.00
_cell.angle_beta   90.00
_cell.angle_gamma   90.00
#
_symmetry.space_group_name_H-M   'P 1'
#
loop_
_entity.id
_entity.type
_entity.pdbx_description
1 polymer ?
#
loop_
_entity_poly.entity_id
_entity_poly.type
_entity_poly.pdbx_seq_one_letter_code
_entity_poly.pdbx_strand_id
1 'polypeptide(L)'
;MYHPFFQFVLPRLGQVALDALLYLNFLQLPPLQLVARWPVLYYGLPLVLMGVLAYISRDPLGLGIVFAGHLVTFYCIGTAIGLALRRIGGTPLTVWHIIWLDGITPWLLTGLIMWWGRRRALRLCTTKYSLTTRKNLPNGRLTIVQVSDVHPRTCAAMDHTRIPELKAKIEACRPDLLVLTGDIFDEFTEPEELDAFCKLFGELDAPLGKYYVLGNHDLFHHWREPSFGRADLERGFAAAGVRILEDTSVLLPCGVRVVGRKDYLYTNGSRFTAAQLMPGGPDDHYTVWLDHEPRDFKNAAAAGANLILSGHTHGGQVWPAGAVGMVAKNERNYGRKHIADHCDAIVSGGTGTWGYKFRTQGRTEIVCAEITTEREN
;
A
#
# COMPACT_ATOMS: atom_id res chain seq x y z
N MET A 1 16.50 14.89 4.65
CA MET A 1 17.25 14.67 3.39
C MET A 1 17.70 13.23 3.33
N TYR A 2 17.19 12.43 2.39
CA TYR A 2 17.73 11.09 2.13
C TYR A 2 19.11 11.28 1.49
N HIS A 3 20.11 10.60 2.04
CA HIS A 3 21.49 10.67 1.50
C HIS A 3 21.48 10.15 0.05
N PRO A 4 22.08 10.83 -0.94
CA PRO A 4 22.06 10.44 -2.36
C PRO A 4 22.47 8.99 -2.61
N PHE A 5 23.30 8.42 -1.73
CA PHE A 5 23.68 7.00 -1.76
C PHE A 5 22.47 6.07 -1.71
N PHE A 6 21.50 6.33 -0.80
CA PHE A 6 20.31 5.47 -0.65
C PHE A 6 19.31 5.66 -1.78
N GLN A 7 19.24 6.85 -2.38
CA GLN A 7 18.32 7.13 -3.48
C GLN A 7 18.83 6.62 -4.83
N PHE A 8 20.12 6.73 -5.10
CA PHE A 8 20.65 6.51 -6.45
C PHE A 8 21.67 5.36 -6.53
N VAL A 9 22.50 5.16 -5.54
CA VAL A 9 23.59 4.18 -5.59
C VAL A 9 23.11 2.80 -5.14
N LEU A 10 22.47 2.69 -4.00
CA LEU A 10 22.03 1.41 -3.44
C LEU A 10 21.02 0.67 -4.35
N PRO A 11 19.99 1.32 -4.94
CA PRO A 11 19.11 0.65 -5.88
C PRO A 11 19.82 0.14 -7.13
N ARG A 12 20.81 0.90 -7.65
CA ARG A 12 21.60 0.47 -8.81
C ARG A 12 22.51 -0.70 -8.50
N LEU A 13 23.15 -0.72 -7.34
CA LEU A 13 23.93 -1.88 -6.89
C LEU A 13 23.04 -3.11 -6.69
N GLY A 14 21.87 -2.94 -6.13
CA GLY A 14 20.86 -4.00 -6.02
C GLY A 14 20.44 -4.54 -7.38
N GLN A 15 20.22 -3.65 -8.36
CA GLN A 15 19.90 -4.04 -9.73
C GLN A 15 21.04 -4.85 -10.38
N VAL A 16 22.29 -4.39 -10.28
CA VAL A 16 23.45 -5.09 -10.83
C VAL A 16 23.60 -6.48 -10.18
N ALA A 17 23.41 -6.59 -8.86
CA ALA A 17 23.46 -7.89 -8.19
C ALA A 17 22.33 -8.83 -8.65
N LEU A 18 21.14 -8.29 -8.85
CA LEU A 18 19.98 -9.04 -9.36
C LEU A 18 20.24 -9.53 -10.79
N ASP A 19 20.76 -8.67 -11.66
CA ASP A 19 21.08 -8.99 -13.04
C ASP A 19 22.17 -10.06 -13.11
N ALA A 20 23.21 -9.98 -12.27
CA ALA A 20 24.25 -10.99 -12.18
C ALA A 20 23.69 -12.35 -11.72
N LEU A 21 22.82 -12.36 -10.72
CA LEU A 21 22.16 -13.58 -10.25
C LEU A 21 21.26 -14.20 -11.34
N LEU A 22 20.50 -13.40 -12.05
CA LEU A 22 19.69 -13.83 -13.21
C LEU A 22 20.57 -14.47 -14.28
N TYR A 23 21.66 -13.79 -14.65
CA TYR A 23 22.58 -14.29 -15.67
C TYR A 23 23.15 -15.66 -15.28
N LEU A 24 23.64 -15.80 -14.05
CA LEU A 24 24.19 -17.06 -13.55
C LEU A 24 23.14 -18.20 -13.53
N ASN A 25 21.89 -17.88 -13.18
CA ASN A 25 20.80 -18.87 -13.21
C ASN A 25 20.41 -19.24 -14.64
N PHE A 26 20.41 -18.30 -15.59
CA PHE A 26 20.12 -18.60 -16.99
C PHE A 26 21.18 -19.49 -17.64
N LEU A 27 22.44 -19.37 -17.25
CA LEU A 27 23.49 -20.29 -17.70
C LEU A 27 23.23 -21.77 -17.33
N GLN A 28 22.39 -22.01 -16.32
CA GLN A 28 22.06 -23.37 -15.87
C GLN A 28 20.80 -23.94 -16.52
N LEU A 29 20.11 -23.17 -17.37
CA LEU A 29 18.90 -23.65 -18.06
C LEU A 29 19.22 -24.81 -19.02
N PRO A 30 18.43 -25.89 -19.04
CA PRO A 30 18.68 -27.05 -19.89
C PRO A 30 18.84 -26.74 -21.39
N PRO A 31 18.03 -25.85 -21.99
CA PRO A 31 18.22 -25.48 -23.38
C PRO A 31 19.59 -24.86 -23.66
N LEU A 32 20.17 -24.14 -22.69
CA LEU A 32 21.49 -23.56 -22.81
C LEU A 32 22.59 -24.59 -22.65
N GLN A 33 22.39 -25.62 -21.84
CA GLN A 33 23.32 -26.72 -21.71
C GLN A 33 23.48 -27.49 -23.06
N LEU A 34 22.41 -27.55 -23.89
CA LEU A 34 22.47 -28.15 -25.23
C LEU A 34 23.42 -27.38 -26.16
N VAL A 35 23.59 -26.09 -25.95
CA VAL A 35 24.47 -25.23 -26.75
C VAL A 35 25.80 -24.93 -26.04
N ALA A 36 26.10 -25.58 -24.91
CA ALA A 36 27.31 -25.31 -24.10
C ALA A 36 28.61 -25.52 -24.91
N ARG A 37 28.61 -26.35 -25.97
CA ARG A 37 29.74 -26.55 -26.91
C ARG A 37 30.01 -25.32 -27.80
N TRP A 38 29.10 -24.36 -27.86
CA TRP A 38 29.25 -23.13 -28.63
C TRP A 38 29.30 -21.93 -27.67
N PRO A 39 30.49 -21.48 -27.24
CA PRO A 39 30.63 -20.46 -26.18
C PRO A 39 29.85 -19.17 -26.45
N VAL A 40 29.83 -18.73 -27.72
CA VAL A 40 29.10 -17.48 -28.09
C VAL A 40 27.60 -17.63 -27.82
N LEU A 41 27.00 -18.78 -28.14
CA LEU A 41 25.58 -19.02 -27.88
C LEU A 41 25.34 -19.25 -26.38
N TYR A 42 26.18 -20.04 -25.73
CA TYR A 42 26.03 -20.33 -24.30
C TYR A 42 26.07 -19.09 -23.42
N TYR A 43 27.03 -18.17 -23.63
CA TYR A 43 27.13 -16.93 -22.87
C TYR A 43 26.28 -15.80 -23.46
N GLY A 44 25.97 -15.82 -24.75
CA GLY A 44 25.21 -14.75 -25.42
C GLY A 44 23.69 -14.84 -25.23
N LEU A 45 23.11 -16.07 -25.30
CA LEU A 45 21.65 -16.22 -25.16
C LEU A 45 21.10 -15.70 -23.81
N PRO A 46 21.74 -15.93 -22.66
CA PRO A 46 21.31 -15.31 -21.40
C PRO A 46 21.28 -13.79 -21.44
N LEU A 47 22.26 -13.16 -22.11
CA LEU A 47 22.29 -11.70 -22.28
C LEU A 47 21.13 -11.22 -23.14
N VAL A 48 20.79 -11.94 -24.22
CA VAL A 48 19.61 -11.64 -25.03
C VAL A 48 18.32 -11.77 -24.21
N LEU A 49 18.19 -12.84 -23.41
CA LEU A 49 17.04 -13.05 -22.55
C LEU A 49 16.92 -11.92 -21.49
N MET A 50 18.04 -11.51 -20.89
CA MET A 50 18.08 -10.37 -19.99
C MET A 50 17.68 -9.07 -20.70
N GLY A 51 18.14 -8.86 -21.93
CA GLY A 51 17.74 -7.72 -22.75
C GLY A 51 16.24 -7.69 -23.03
N VAL A 52 15.65 -8.83 -23.33
CA VAL A 52 14.19 -8.99 -23.49
C VAL A 52 13.45 -8.68 -22.18
N LEU A 53 13.93 -9.21 -21.06
CA LEU A 53 13.33 -8.91 -19.76
C LEU A 53 13.47 -7.43 -19.39
N ALA A 54 14.63 -6.82 -19.67
CA ALA A 54 14.83 -5.39 -19.46
C ALA A 54 13.92 -4.55 -20.37
N TYR A 55 13.68 -4.97 -21.61
CA TYR A 55 12.74 -4.31 -22.52
C TYR A 55 11.30 -4.42 -22.01
N ILE A 56 10.88 -5.63 -21.61
CA ILE A 56 9.55 -5.87 -21.01
C ILE A 56 9.40 -5.09 -19.68
N SER A 57 10.49 -4.91 -18.92
CA SER A 57 10.49 -4.13 -17.66
C SER A 57 10.25 -2.64 -17.87
N ARG A 58 10.43 -2.13 -19.11
CA ARG A 58 10.04 -0.76 -19.48
C ARG A 58 8.54 -0.61 -19.71
N ASP A 59 7.78 -1.71 -19.58
CA ASP A 59 6.33 -1.65 -19.56
C ASP A 59 5.86 -0.62 -18.53
N PRO A 60 5.01 0.36 -18.91
CA PRO A 60 4.42 1.33 -17.99
C PRO A 60 3.70 0.69 -16.80
N LEU A 61 3.33 -0.59 -16.92
CA LEU A 61 2.72 -1.36 -15.84
C LEU A 61 3.74 -1.95 -14.86
N GLY A 62 5.05 -1.89 -15.15
CA GLY A 62 6.12 -2.43 -14.31
C GLY A 62 6.09 -3.94 -14.07
N LEU A 63 5.23 -4.68 -14.78
CA LEU A 63 5.02 -6.11 -14.56
C LEU A 63 6.25 -6.95 -14.89
N GLY A 64 7.08 -6.49 -15.84
CA GLY A 64 8.32 -7.18 -16.21
C GLY A 64 9.32 -7.24 -15.07
N ILE A 65 9.53 -6.17 -14.32
CA ILE A 65 10.44 -6.14 -13.17
C ILE A 65 9.91 -7.00 -12.02
N VAL A 66 8.60 -6.99 -11.80
CA VAL A 66 7.95 -7.83 -10.79
C VAL A 66 8.10 -9.31 -11.17
N PHE A 67 7.90 -9.65 -12.44
CA PHE A 67 8.11 -11.00 -12.96
C PHE A 67 9.57 -11.48 -12.76
N ALA A 68 10.54 -10.69 -13.20
CA ALA A 68 11.96 -11.00 -13.06
C ALA A 68 12.34 -11.17 -11.56
N GLY A 69 11.89 -10.28 -10.68
CA GLY A 69 12.16 -10.37 -9.25
C GLY A 69 11.63 -11.66 -8.62
N HIS A 70 10.41 -12.09 -8.97
CA HIS A 70 9.86 -13.35 -8.47
C HIS A 70 10.60 -14.58 -9.05
N LEU A 71 10.93 -14.56 -10.35
CA LEU A 71 11.66 -15.63 -11.00
C LEU A 71 13.03 -15.85 -10.32
N VAL A 72 13.80 -14.75 -10.10
CA VAL A 72 15.07 -14.82 -9.39
C VAL A 72 14.89 -15.34 -7.96
N THR A 73 13.89 -14.85 -7.26
CA THR A 73 13.60 -15.29 -5.89
C THR A 73 13.37 -16.80 -5.86
N PHE A 74 12.59 -17.36 -6.78
CA PHE A 74 12.38 -18.80 -6.83
C PHE A 74 13.65 -19.58 -7.18
N TYR A 75 14.47 -19.09 -8.11
CA TYR A 75 15.77 -19.71 -8.40
C TYR A 75 16.70 -19.66 -7.20
N CYS A 76 16.79 -18.53 -6.48
CA CYS A 76 17.60 -18.41 -5.27
C CYS A 76 17.16 -19.40 -4.18
N ILE A 77 15.84 -19.50 -3.94
CA ILE A 77 15.28 -20.48 -2.99
C ILE A 77 15.63 -21.90 -3.40
N GLY A 78 15.43 -22.24 -4.67
CA GLY A 78 15.75 -23.56 -5.21
C GLY A 78 17.22 -23.91 -5.11
N THR A 79 18.11 -22.95 -5.39
CA THR A 79 19.55 -23.11 -5.24
C THR A 79 19.94 -23.33 -3.77
N ALA A 80 19.38 -22.57 -2.85
CA ALA A 80 19.64 -22.73 -1.42
C ALA A 80 19.23 -24.12 -0.90
N ILE A 81 18.05 -24.62 -1.31
CA ILE A 81 17.59 -25.97 -0.99
C ILE A 81 18.53 -27.02 -1.64
N GLY A 82 18.90 -26.84 -2.92
CA GLY A 82 19.84 -27.73 -3.60
C GLY A 82 21.19 -27.82 -2.89
N LEU A 83 21.72 -26.71 -2.40
CA LEU A 83 22.95 -26.70 -1.59
C LEU A 83 22.80 -27.47 -0.27
N ALA A 84 21.66 -27.37 0.39
CA ALA A 84 21.38 -28.17 1.59
C ALA A 84 21.28 -29.67 1.27
N LEU A 85 20.62 -30.03 0.17
CA LEU A 85 20.48 -31.41 -0.28
C LEU A 85 21.80 -32.04 -0.73
N ARG A 86 22.82 -31.26 -1.12
CA ARG A 86 24.16 -31.77 -1.41
C ARG A 86 24.78 -32.55 -0.25
N ARG A 87 24.40 -32.23 0.99
CA ARG A 87 24.87 -32.96 2.17
C ARG A 87 24.30 -34.37 2.28
N ILE A 88 23.14 -34.60 1.68
CA ILE A 88 22.45 -35.90 1.64
C ILE A 88 22.90 -36.66 0.38
N GLY A 89 23.09 -35.97 -0.74
CA GLY A 89 23.49 -36.55 -2.03
C GLY A 89 22.44 -37.47 -2.67
N GLY A 90 22.86 -38.21 -3.70
CA GLY A 90 22.05 -39.24 -4.29
C GLY A 90 20.77 -38.79 -5.01
N THR A 91 19.78 -39.66 -5.04
CA THR A 91 18.50 -39.47 -5.75
C THR A 91 17.76 -38.17 -5.36
N PRO A 92 17.66 -37.76 -4.08
CA PRO A 92 16.98 -36.54 -3.71
C PRO A 92 17.55 -35.27 -4.35
N LEU A 93 18.89 -35.20 -4.45
CA LEU A 93 19.55 -34.07 -5.10
C LEU A 93 19.31 -34.06 -6.62
N THR A 94 19.39 -35.22 -7.24
CA THR A 94 19.15 -35.36 -8.69
C THR A 94 17.71 -34.99 -9.06
N VAL A 95 16.73 -35.49 -8.30
CA VAL A 95 15.31 -35.15 -8.48
C VAL A 95 15.05 -33.64 -8.29
N TRP A 96 15.66 -33.06 -7.24
CA TRP A 96 15.56 -31.63 -7.01
C TRP A 96 16.12 -30.78 -8.16
N HIS A 97 17.27 -31.15 -8.70
CA HIS A 97 17.85 -30.46 -9.86
C HIS A 97 16.93 -30.54 -11.09
N ILE A 98 16.41 -31.72 -11.41
CA ILE A 98 15.48 -31.90 -12.54
C ILE A 98 14.21 -31.06 -12.38
N ILE A 99 13.63 -31.03 -11.19
CA ILE A 99 12.36 -30.30 -10.93
C ILE A 99 12.60 -28.79 -10.87
N TRP A 100 13.67 -28.34 -10.24
CA TRP A 100 13.84 -26.94 -9.89
C TRP A 100 14.85 -26.20 -10.77
N LEU A 101 16.07 -26.67 -10.86
CA LEU A 101 17.12 -25.96 -11.60
C LEU A 101 17.04 -26.20 -13.09
N ASP A 102 16.76 -27.42 -13.49
CA ASP A 102 16.69 -27.84 -14.91
C ASP A 102 15.26 -27.80 -15.44
N GLY A 103 14.27 -27.58 -14.56
CA GLY A 103 12.88 -27.69 -14.91
C GLY A 103 12.18 -26.33 -15.13
N ILE A 104 10.92 -26.44 -15.50
CA ILE A 104 10.02 -25.32 -15.75
C ILE A 104 9.39 -24.77 -14.46
N THR A 105 9.64 -25.38 -13.30
CA THR A 105 8.95 -25.09 -12.04
C THR A 105 9.04 -23.61 -11.60
N PRO A 106 10.22 -22.97 -11.58
CA PRO A 106 10.31 -21.53 -11.23
C PRO A 106 9.49 -20.65 -12.17
N TRP A 107 9.41 -20.98 -13.44
CA TRP A 107 8.63 -20.25 -14.44
C TRP A 107 7.13 -20.42 -14.21
N LEU A 108 6.68 -21.65 -13.97
CA LEU A 108 5.27 -21.93 -13.66
C LEU A 108 4.83 -21.23 -12.38
N LEU A 109 5.65 -21.30 -11.32
CA LEU A 109 5.36 -20.62 -10.06
C LEU A 109 5.32 -19.10 -10.24
N THR A 110 6.25 -18.55 -11.01
CA THR A 110 6.25 -17.10 -11.33
C THR A 110 4.99 -16.74 -12.12
N GLY A 111 4.62 -17.51 -13.13
CA GLY A 111 3.39 -17.29 -13.90
C GLY A 111 2.13 -17.35 -13.03
N LEU A 112 2.05 -18.32 -12.13
CA LEU A 112 0.93 -18.47 -11.20
C LEU A 112 0.84 -17.29 -10.23
N ILE A 113 1.97 -16.84 -9.66
CA ILE A 113 1.97 -15.70 -8.74
C ILE A 113 1.64 -14.40 -9.46
N MET A 114 2.10 -14.24 -10.72
CA MET A 114 1.74 -13.08 -11.54
C MET A 114 0.24 -13.04 -11.84
N TRP A 115 -0.36 -14.16 -12.21
CA TRP A 115 -1.80 -14.26 -12.43
C TRP A 115 -2.59 -13.98 -11.15
N TRP A 116 -2.22 -14.62 -10.04
CA TRP A 116 -2.88 -14.44 -8.75
C TRP A 116 -2.72 -13.01 -8.22
N GLY A 117 -1.50 -12.45 -8.26
CA GLY A 117 -1.22 -11.11 -7.77
C GLY A 117 -1.94 -10.02 -8.57
N ARG A 118 -2.07 -10.21 -9.90
CA ARG A 118 -2.88 -9.30 -10.73
C ARG A 118 -4.36 -9.39 -10.37
N ARG A 119 -4.93 -10.59 -10.23
CA ARG A 119 -6.32 -10.75 -9.81
C ARG A 119 -6.57 -10.13 -8.44
N ARG A 120 -5.62 -10.29 -7.53
CA ARG A 120 -5.71 -9.73 -6.18
C ARG A 120 -5.64 -8.20 -6.18
N ALA A 121 -4.80 -7.59 -7.01
CA ALA A 121 -4.72 -6.15 -7.19
C ALA A 121 -6.03 -5.54 -7.70
N LEU A 122 -6.71 -6.25 -8.62
CA LEU A 122 -7.95 -5.79 -9.24
C LEU A 122 -9.21 -6.08 -8.40
N ARG A 123 -9.11 -6.87 -7.33
CA ARG A 123 -10.27 -7.24 -6.50
C ARG A 123 -10.41 -6.28 -5.33
N LEU A 124 -11.27 -5.27 -5.48
CA LEU A 124 -11.65 -4.42 -4.36
C LEU A 124 -12.50 -5.20 -3.36
N CYS A 125 -12.13 -5.17 -2.09
CA CYS A 125 -12.89 -5.79 -1.01
C CYS A 125 -13.20 -4.79 0.11
N THR A 126 -14.15 -5.14 0.96
CA THR A 126 -14.43 -4.45 2.21
C THR A 126 -13.80 -5.24 3.34
N THR A 127 -12.83 -4.66 4.05
CA THR A 127 -12.26 -5.27 5.26
C THR A 127 -12.97 -4.69 6.46
N LYS A 128 -13.65 -5.55 7.24
CA LYS A 128 -14.41 -5.16 8.42
C LYS A 128 -13.60 -5.37 9.69
N TYR A 129 -13.65 -4.39 10.59
CA TYR A 129 -13.12 -4.48 11.94
C TYR A 129 -14.23 -4.16 12.94
N SER A 130 -14.47 -5.07 13.88
CA SER A 130 -15.35 -4.83 15.01
C SER A 130 -14.49 -4.45 16.22
N LEU A 131 -14.80 -3.29 16.79
CA LEU A 131 -14.06 -2.68 17.90
C LEU A 131 -15.05 -2.35 19.03
N THR A 132 -14.57 -2.34 20.25
CA THR A 132 -15.32 -1.90 21.41
C THR A 132 -14.65 -0.72 22.09
N THR A 133 -15.43 0.10 22.81
CA THR A 133 -14.91 1.24 23.55
C THR A 133 -15.76 1.47 24.80
N ARG A 134 -15.12 2.01 25.86
CA ARG A 134 -15.83 2.51 27.05
C ARG A 134 -16.32 3.95 26.89
N LYS A 135 -15.93 4.62 25.80
CA LYS A 135 -16.39 5.97 25.48
C LYS A 135 -17.83 5.94 24.98
N ASN A 136 -18.58 7.01 25.28
CA ASN A 136 -19.92 7.18 24.76
C ASN A 136 -19.89 7.45 23.26
N LEU A 137 -20.68 6.68 22.53
CA LEU A 137 -20.86 6.82 21.09
C LEU A 137 -22.30 7.25 20.77
N PRO A 138 -22.54 7.92 19.63
CA PRO A 138 -23.89 8.22 19.15
C PRO A 138 -24.70 6.94 19.05
N ASN A 139 -25.82 6.85 19.75
CA ASN A 139 -26.68 5.65 19.79
C ASN A 139 -25.92 4.35 20.17
N GLY A 140 -24.81 4.46 20.92
CA GLY A 140 -23.98 3.32 21.35
C GLY A 140 -23.15 2.67 20.25
N ARG A 141 -23.10 3.25 19.05
CA ARG A 141 -22.33 2.73 17.91
C ARG A 141 -21.80 3.83 17.01
N LEU A 142 -20.75 3.51 16.25
CA LEU A 142 -20.15 4.38 15.23
C LEU A 142 -19.61 3.51 14.11
N THR A 143 -20.04 3.75 12.88
CA THR A 143 -19.51 3.09 11.68
C THR A 143 -18.66 4.07 10.90
N ILE A 144 -17.38 3.76 10.75
CA ILE A 144 -16.41 4.57 10.00
C ILE A 144 -15.99 3.79 8.75
N VAL A 145 -16.11 4.45 7.60
CA VAL A 145 -15.50 3.92 6.36
C VAL A 145 -14.26 4.73 6.02
N GLN A 146 -13.15 4.04 5.83
CA GLN A 146 -11.88 4.60 5.39
C GLN A 146 -11.63 4.24 3.93
N VAL A 147 -11.32 5.25 3.12
CA VAL A 147 -10.78 5.15 1.77
C VAL A 147 -9.38 5.76 1.79
N SER A 148 -8.41 5.09 1.18
CA SER A 148 -7.00 5.53 1.18
C SER A 148 -6.31 5.08 -0.09
N ASP A 149 -5.28 5.78 -0.52
CA ASP A 149 -4.33 5.33 -1.55
C ASP A 149 -5.07 4.85 -2.82
N VAL A 150 -5.82 5.73 -3.44
CA VAL A 150 -6.62 5.41 -4.63
C VAL A 150 -5.76 5.42 -5.89
N HIS A 151 -4.94 6.47 -6.11
CA HIS A 151 -4.05 6.64 -7.26
C HIS A 151 -4.72 6.31 -8.60
N PRO A 152 -5.71 7.06 -9.06
CA PRO A 152 -6.65 6.61 -10.10
C PRO A 152 -6.00 6.21 -11.41
N ARG A 153 -4.89 6.82 -11.79
CA ARG A 153 -4.24 6.65 -13.09
C ARG A 153 -2.94 5.86 -13.05
N THR A 154 -2.15 6.03 -12.02
CA THR A 154 -0.81 5.43 -11.91
C THR A 154 -0.86 3.92 -11.98
N CYS A 155 -1.94 3.32 -11.50
CA CYS A 155 -2.07 1.87 -11.43
C CYS A 155 -3.33 1.31 -12.06
N ALA A 156 -4.33 2.13 -12.36
CA ALA A 156 -5.64 1.75 -12.85
C ALA A 156 -6.23 0.46 -12.20
N ALA A 157 -5.85 0.18 -10.95
CA ALA A 157 -6.57 -0.79 -10.15
C ALA A 157 -7.89 -0.18 -9.67
N MET A 158 -7.90 1.17 -9.57
CA MET A 158 -9.07 1.99 -9.24
C MET A 158 -9.08 3.24 -10.11
N ASP A 159 -9.59 3.14 -11.32
CA ASP A 159 -9.86 4.28 -12.22
C ASP A 159 -11.32 4.72 -12.13
N HIS A 160 -11.67 5.78 -12.86
CA HIS A 160 -13.02 6.33 -12.87
C HIS A 160 -14.08 5.30 -13.32
N THR A 161 -13.73 4.27 -14.09
CA THR A 161 -14.68 3.23 -14.54
C THR A 161 -15.14 2.33 -13.39
N ARG A 162 -14.39 2.30 -12.29
CA ARG A 162 -14.69 1.51 -11.10
C ARG A 162 -15.32 2.30 -9.96
N ILE A 163 -15.57 3.58 -10.16
CA ILE A 163 -16.32 4.43 -9.22
C ILE A 163 -17.64 3.81 -8.76
N PRO A 164 -18.46 3.21 -9.64
CA PRO A 164 -19.71 2.58 -9.21
C PRO A 164 -19.50 1.41 -8.24
N GLU A 165 -18.43 0.62 -8.42
CA GLU A 165 -18.06 -0.48 -7.51
C GLU A 165 -17.64 0.08 -6.14
N LEU A 166 -16.82 1.12 -6.13
CA LEU A 166 -16.36 1.78 -4.90
C LEU A 166 -17.54 2.38 -4.14
N LYS A 167 -18.43 3.11 -4.84
CA LYS A 167 -19.65 3.70 -4.28
C LYS A 167 -20.50 2.63 -3.61
N ALA A 168 -20.84 1.57 -4.33
CA ALA A 168 -21.68 0.49 -3.81
C ALA A 168 -21.09 -0.17 -2.55
N LYS A 169 -19.77 -0.32 -2.48
CA LYS A 169 -19.11 -0.89 -1.30
C LYS A 169 -19.15 0.05 -0.10
N ILE A 170 -18.97 1.35 -0.30
CA ILE A 170 -19.06 2.35 0.76
C ILE A 170 -20.49 2.40 1.29
N GLU A 171 -21.48 2.52 0.41
CA GLU A 171 -22.90 2.57 0.77
C GLU A 171 -23.39 1.30 1.48
N ALA A 172 -22.87 0.13 1.09
CA ALA A 172 -23.18 -1.12 1.77
C ALA A 172 -22.72 -1.17 3.24
N CYS A 173 -21.71 -0.37 3.62
CA CYS A 173 -21.25 -0.20 5.00
C CYS A 173 -22.13 0.75 5.81
N ARG A 174 -22.95 1.59 5.18
CA ARG A 174 -23.76 2.66 5.81
C ARG A 174 -22.92 3.47 6.80
N PRO A 175 -21.92 4.21 6.33
CA PRO A 175 -21.02 4.94 7.22
C PRO A 175 -21.75 6.06 7.96
N ASP A 176 -21.50 6.18 9.26
CA ASP A 176 -21.80 7.40 10.00
C ASP A 176 -20.77 8.48 9.67
N LEU A 177 -19.51 8.07 9.46
CA LEU A 177 -18.37 8.91 9.19
C LEU A 177 -17.56 8.34 8.00
N LEU A 178 -17.28 9.16 6.99
CA LEU A 178 -16.38 8.80 5.88
C LEU A 178 -15.05 9.54 6.05
N VAL A 179 -13.96 8.79 6.02
CA VAL A 179 -12.61 9.36 6.13
C VAL A 179 -11.73 8.97 4.97
N LEU A 180 -11.00 9.94 4.45
CA LEU A 180 -10.01 9.78 3.40
C LEU A 180 -8.63 9.96 4.03
N THR A 181 -7.78 8.93 3.97
CA THR A 181 -6.50 8.95 4.67
C THR A 181 -5.31 9.05 3.74
N GLY A 182 -5.38 9.99 2.79
CA GLY A 182 -4.28 10.39 1.94
C GLY A 182 -4.16 9.58 0.64
N ASP A 183 -3.37 10.14 -0.27
CA ASP A 183 -3.04 9.59 -1.58
C ASP A 183 -4.29 9.20 -2.39
N ILE A 184 -5.32 10.06 -2.32
CA ILE A 184 -6.51 9.91 -3.16
C ILE A 184 -6.15 10.21 -4.60
N PHE A 185 -5.28 11.18 -4.81
CA PHE A 185 -4.73 11.56 -6.11
C PHE A 185 -3.21 11.45 -6.13
N ASP A 186 -2.63 11.60 -7.30
CA ASP A 186 -1.21 11.67 -7.51
C ASP A 186 -0.88 12.62 -8.69
N GLU A 187 0.40 12.81 -8.96
CA GLU A 187 0.91 13.68 -10.03
C GLU A 187 0.52 13.25 -11.45
N PHE A 188 -0.06 12.06 -11.63
CA PHE A 188 -0.54 11.54 -12.91
C PHE A 188 -2.05 11.65 -13.09
N THR A 189 -2.76 12.03 -12.04
CA THR A 189 -4.21 12.20 -12.05
C THR A 189 -4.59 13.41 -12.92
N GLU A 190 -5.59 13.26 -13.76
CA GLU A 190 -6.10 14.33 -14.64
C GLU A 190 -7.34 15.00 -14.01
N PRO A 191 -7.71 16.23 -14.45
CA PRO A 191 -8.85 16.98 -13.90
C PRO A 191 -10.18 16.22 -13.93
N GLU A 192 -10.41 15.42 -14.98
CA GLU A 192 -11.64 14.63 -15.14
C GLU A 192 -11.77 13.56 -14.05
N GLU A 193 -10.63 13.01 -13.59
CA GLU A 193 -10.61 12.04 -12.50
C GLU A 193 -10.82 12.74 -11.15
N LEU A 194 -10.24 13.93 -10.95
CA LEU A 194 -10.52 14.76 -9.79
C LEU A 194 -12.03 15.04 -9.69
N ASP A 195 -12.65 15.51 -10.76
CA ASP A 195 -14.08 15.82 -10.80
C ASP A 195 -14.93 14.58 -10.53
N ALA A 196 -14.58 13.43 -11.14
CA ALA A 196 -15.31 12.18 -10.97
C ALA A 196 -15.27 11.66 -9.53
N PHE A 197 -14.12 11.73 -8.86
CA PHE A 197 -13.99 11.31 -7.46
C PHE A 197 -14.60 12.33 -6.50
N CYS A 198 -14.47 13.63 -6.74
CA CYS A 198 -15.17 14.66 -5.97
C CYS A 198 -16.68 14.48 -6.05
N LYS A 199 -17.22 14.20 -7.24
CA LYS A 199 -18.64 13.88 -7.44
C LYS A 199 -19.03 12.64 -6.64
N LEU A 200 -18.26 11.55 -6.72
CA LEU A 200 -18.49 10.35 -5.92
C LEU A 200 -18.63 10.68 -4.44
N PHE A 201 -17.62 11.35 -3.87
CA PHE A 201 -17.62 11.67 -2.45
C PHE A 201 -18.74 12.65 -2.07
N GLY A 202 -19.16 13.51 -3.00
CA GLY A 202 -20.32 14.40 -2.83
C GLY A 202 -21.64 13.66 -2.70
N GLU A 203 -21.82 12.59 -3.48
CA GLU A 203 -23.03 11.77 -3.52
C GLU A 203 -23.17 10.78 -2.35
N LEU A 204 -22.07 10.51 -1.60
CA LEU A 204 -22.10 9.58 -0.48
C LEU A 204 -22.70 10.21 0.76
N ASP A 205 -23.59 9.46 1.42
CA ASP A 205 -24.15 9.84 2.71
C ASP A 205 -23.24 9.39 3.85
N ALA A 206 -22.91 10.35 4.74
CA ALA A 206 -22.17 10.12 5.98
C ALA A 206 -22.63 11.21 6.98
N PRO A 207 -23.63 10.92 7.82
CA PRO A 207 -24.32 11.93 8.65
C PRO A 207 -23.42 12.71 9.60
N LEU A 208 -22.30 12.12 10.05
CA LEU A 208 -21.32 12.80 10.92
C LEU A 208 -20.25 13.54 10.12
N GLY A 209 -20.30 13.49 8.78
CA GLY A 209 -19.42 14.23 7.89
C GLY A 209 -18.40 13.38 7.17
N LYS A 210 -17.67 14.07 6.28
CA LYS A 210 -16.61 13.51 5.43
C LYS A 210 -15.34 14.30 5.68
N TYR A 211 -14.24 13.60 6.02
CA TYR A 211 -12.99 14.23 6.40
C TYR A 211 -11.83 13.64 5.59
N TYR A 212 -10.85 14.48 5.28
CA TYR A 212 -9.70 14.13 4.49
C TYR A 212 -8.40 14.65 5.11
N VAL A 213 -7.40 13.79 5.24
CA VAL A 213 -6.01 14.20 5.45
C VAL A 213 -5.23 13.89 4.18
N LEU A 214 -4.42 14.86 3.73
CA LEU A 214 -3.63 14.72 2.51
C LEU A 214 -2.47 13.76 2.73
N GLY A 215 -2.14 12.98 1.71
CA GLY A 215 -0.93 12.19 1.65
C GLY A 215 0.16 12.88 0.83
N ASN A 216 1.33 12.27 0.76
CA ASN A 216 2.47 12.83 0.08
C ASN A 216 2.28 12.95 -1.44
N HIS A 217 1.47 12.09 -2.05
CA HIS A 217 1.15 12.18 -3.48
C HIS A 217 0.08 13.23 -3.80
N ASP A 218 -0.88 13.47 -2.93
CA ASP A 218 -1.87 14.53 -3.12
C ASP A 218 -1.25 15.94 -3.17
N LEU A 219 -0.03 16.08 -2.67
CA LEU A 219 0.72 17.33 -2.64
C LEU A 219 1.68 17.49 -3.82
N PHE A 220 1.69 16.54 -4.75
CA PHE A 220 2.23 16.61 -6.10
C PHE A 220 3.73 16.92 -6.25
N HIS A 221 4.61 16.29 -5.45
CA HIS A 221 6.01 16.70 -5.44
C HIS A 221 7.04 15.69 -5.94
N HIS A 222 6.64 14.57 -6.58
CA HIS A 222 7.62 13.51 -6.76
C HIS A 222 8.17 13.33 -8.18
N TRP A 223 7.35 13.38 -9.25
CA TRP A 223 7.80 12.89 -10.54
C TRP A 223 7.46 13.78 -11.73
N ARG A 224 6.44 14.62 -11.63
CA ARG A 224 5.88 15.36 -12.74
C ARG A 224 5.12 16.60 -12.23
N GLU A 225 5.04 17.65 -13.06
CA GLU A 225 4.09 18.75 -12.85
C GLU A 225 2.67 18.21 -12.92
N PRO A 226 1.84 18.40 -11.90
CA PRO A 226 0.47 17.91 -11.89
C PRO A 226 -0.42 18.70 -12.88
N SER A 227 -1.48 18.05 -13.36
CA SER A 227 -2.47 18.66 -14.27
C SER A 227 -3.41 19.64 -13.57
N PHE A 228 -3.46 19.63 -12.23
CA PHE A 228 -4.22 20.55 -11.38
C PHE A 228 -3.44 20.82 -10.09
N GLY A 229 -3.76 21.93 -9.41
CA GLY A 229 -3.06 22.34 -8.22
C GLY A 229 -3.87 22.11 -6.93
N ARG A 230 -3.27 22.45 -5.80
CA ARG A 230 -3.89 22.37 -4.49
C ARG A 230 -5.22 23.13 -4.41
N ALA A 231 -5.31 24.32 -5.03
CA ALA A 231 -6.54 25.11 -5.04
C ALA A 231 -7.71 24.41 -5.75
N ASP A 232 -7.42 23.61 -6.79
CA ASP A 232 -8.42 22.83 -7.50
C ASP A 232 -8.92 21.67 -6.64
N LEU A 233 -8.00 20.99 -5.97
CA LEU A 233 -8.28 19.92 -5.02
C LEU A 233 -9.14 20.43 -3.86
N GLU A 234 -8.75 21.53 -3.20
CA GLU A 234 -9.51 22.13 -2.11
C GLU A 234 -10.92 22.55 -2.55
N ARG A 235 -11.04 23.14 -3.74
CA ARG A 235 -12.32 23.55 -4.31
C ARG A 235 -13.23 22.35 -4.61
N GLY A 236 -12.68 21.29 -5.22
CA GLY A 236 -13.42 20.08 -5.54
C GLY A 236 -13.94 19.37 -4.29
N PHE A 237 -13.11 19.23 -3.26
CA PHE A 237 -13.52 18.60 -2.01
C PHE A 237 -14.48 19.47 -1.18
N ALA A 238 -14.30 20.78 -1.17
CA ALA A 238 -15.25 21.69 -0.53
C ALA A 238 -16.65 21.57 -1.19
N ALA A 239 -16.73 21.53 -2.52
CA ALA A 239 -17.97 21.31 -3.26
C ALA A 239 -18.60 19.93 -2.96
N ALA A 240 -17.78 18.91 -2.70
CA ALA A 240 -18.20 17.56 -2.31
C ALA A 240 -18.61 17.46 -0.82
N GLY A 241 -18.50 18.55 -0.05
CA GLY A 241 -18.77 18.56 1.38
C GLY A 241 -17.74 17.72 2.20
N VAL A 242 -16.54 17.55 1.66
CA VAL A 242 -15.41 16.89 2.35
C VAL A 242 -14.53 17.96 2.98
N ARG A 243 -14.28 17.85 4.26
CA ARG A 243 -13.42 18.78 5.00
C ARG A 243 -11.99 18.27 5.08
N ILE A 244 -11.05 19.02 4.50
CA ILE A 244 -9.62 18.72 4.63
C ILE A 244 -9.14 19.17 6.02
N LEU A 245 -8.39 18.29 6.69
CA LEU A 245 -7.81 18.53 8.01
C LEU A 245 -6.29 18.51 7.91
N GLU A 246 -5.65 19.58 8.39
CA GLU A 246 -4.19 19.70 8.40
C GLU A 246 -3.76 20.27 9.76
N ASP A 247 -3.15 19.43 10.57
CA ASP A 247 -2.75 19.75 11.95
C ASP A 247 -3.88 20.45 12.74
N THR A 248 -5.07 19.86 12.69
CA THR A 248 -6.26 20.40 13.35
C THR A 248 -7.19 19.29 13.83
N SER A 249 -8.11 19.65 14.71
CA SER A 249 -9.15 18.76 15.21
C SER A 249 -10.54 19.40 15.13
N VAL A 250 -11.55 18.55 15.01
CA VAL A 250 -12.97 18.92 14.99
C VAL A 250 -13.71 18.09 16.02
N LEU A 251 -14.36 18.72 16.95
CA LEU A 251 -15.33 18.08 17.85
C LEU A 251 -16.72 18.16 17.22
N LEU A 252 -17.31 17.01 16.93
CA LEU A 252 -18.65 16.92 16.37
C LEU A 252 -19.71 17.11 17.47
N PRO A 253 -20.90 17.61 17.13
CA PRO A 253 -21.98 17.79 18.10
C PRO A 253 -22.38 16.51 18.86
N CYS A 254 -22.12 15.35 18.26
CA CYS A 254 -22.38 14.04 18.87
C CYS A 254 -21.30 13.55 19.85
N GLY A 255 -20.26 14.34 20.11
CA GLY A 255 -19.17 13.98 21.02
C GLY A 255 -18.04 13.15 20.41
N VAL A 256 -18.05 12.90 19.11
CA VAL A 256 -16.92 12.29 18.39
C VAL A 256 -15.94 13.38 17.96
N ARG A 257 -14.65 13.16 18.21
CA ARG A 257 -13.61 14.06 17.73
C ARG A 257 -12.89 13.44 16.53
N VAL A 258 -12.63 14.23 15.51
CA VAL A 258 -11.79 13.86 14.37
C VAL A 258 -10.56 14.74 14.36
N VAL A 259 -9.38 14.12 14.46
CA VAL A 259 -8.07 14.80 14.40
C VAL A 259 -7.45 14.46 13.06
N GLY A 260 -6.91 15.46 12.36
CA GLY A 260 -6.17 15.26 11.10
C GLY A 260 -4.78 15.88 11.17
N ARG A 261 -3.77 15.06 10.90
CA ARG A 261 -2.36 15.49 10.83
C ARG A 261 -1.93 15.77 9.39
N LYS A 262 -1.00 16.72 9.26
CA LYS A 262 -0.25 16.91 8.01
C LYS A 262 0.62 15.71 7.71
N ASP A 263 0.83 15.45 6.43
CA ASP A 263 1.74 14.40 5.98
C ASP A 263 3.18 14.65 6.47
N TYR A 264 3.84 13.59 6.94
CA TYR A 264 5.19 13.70 7.50
C TYR A 264 6.25 13.87 6.42
N LEU A 265 6.15 13.12 5.32
CA LEU A 265 7.14 13.18 4.22
C LEU A 265 7.10 14.52 3.53
N TYR A 266 5.89 15.01 3.22
CA TYR A 266 5.73 16.30 2.57
C TYR A 266 6.27 17.47 3.41
N THR A 267 5.95 17.47 4.72
CA THR A 267 6.41 18.52 5.63
C THR A 267 7.85 18.34 6.10
N ASN A 268 8.52 17.26 5.66
CA ASN A 268 9.85 16.86 6.15
C ASN A 268 9.91 16.80 7.69
N GLY A 269 8.82 16.30 8.29
CA GLY A 269 8.65 16.20 9.74
C GLY A 269 8.20 17.47 10.44
N SER A 270 8.05 18.60 9.74
CA SER A 270 7.57 19.86 10.31
C SER A 270 6.04 19.89 10.41
N ARG A 271 5.49 19.13 11.34
CA ARG A 271 4.06 19.02 11.63
C ARG A 271 3.81 19.05 13.13
N PHE A 272 2.58 19.32 13.56
CA PHE A 272 2.26 19.33 14.97
C PHE A 272 2.49 17.96 15.61
N THR A 273 3.06 17.98 16.80
CA THR A 273 3.12 16.81 17.66
C THR A 273 1.72 16.41 18.12
N ALA A 274 1.55 15.19 18.57
CA ALA A 274 0.28 14.73 19.10
C ALA A 274 -0.21 15.60 20.28
N ALA A 275 0.70 16.03 21.16
CA ALA A 275 0.39 16.92 22.28
C ALA A 275 -0.05 18.33 21.83
N GLN A 276 0.49 18.84 20.72
CA GLN A 276 0.04 20.14 20.18
C GLN A 276 -1.35 20.06 19.53
N LEU A 277 -1.71 18.90 18.96
CA LEU A 277 -3.05 18.66 18.40
C LEU A 277 -4.11 18.44 19.47
N MET A 278 -3.71 17.93 20.62
CA MET A 278 -4.56 17.66 21.78
C MET A 278 -3.95 18.28 23.04
N PRO A 279 -3.92 19.62 23.14
CA PRO A 279 -3.22 20.31 24.24
C PRO A 279 -3.82 20.04 25.64
N GLY A 280 -5.09 19.58 25.71
CA GLY A 280 -5.74 19.14 26.95
C GLY A 280 -5.48 17.65 27.27
N GLY A 281 -4.80 16.90 26.41
CA GLY A 281 -4.65 15.46 26.56
C GLY A 281 -5.94 14.68 26.33
N PRO A 282 -6.01 13.43 26.83
CA PRO A 282 -7.19 12.58 26.73
C PRO A 282 -8.39 13.20 27.46
N ASP A 283 -9.57 13.13 26.85
CA ASP A 283 -10.84 13.56 27.42
C ASP A 283 -11.93 12.47 27.25
N ASP A 284 -13.19 12.79 27.51
CA ASP A 284 -14.28 11.82 27.46
C ASP A 284 -14.82 11.55 26.05
N HIS A 285 -14.34 12.27 25.04
CA HIS A 285 -14.76 12.10 23.67
C HIS A 285 -14.08 10.91 23.01
N TYR A 286 -14.80 10.23 22.09
CA TYR A 286 -14.19 9.23 21.22
C TYR A 286 -13.42 9.93 20.11
N THR A 287 -12.10 9.76 20.09
CA THR A 287 -11.20 10.46 19.17
C THR A 287 -10.73 9.54 18.05
N VAL A 288 -11.12 9.88 16.82
CA VAL A 288 -10.65 9.29 15.56
C VAL A 288 -9.47 10.11 15.05
N TRP A 289 -8.31 9.48 14.91
CA TRP A 289 -7.07 10.11 14.50
C TRP A 289 -6.71 9.72 13.09
N LEU A 290 -6.61 10.68 12.19
CA LEU A 290 -6.26 10.48 10.79
C LEU A 290 -4.81 10.95 10.57
N ASP A 291 -3.97 10.04 10.11
CA ASP A 291 -2.57 10.31 9.72
C ASP A 291 -2.25 9.43 8.52
N HIS A 292 -1.87 10.02 7.40
CA HIS A 292 -1.59 9.24 6.20
C HIS A 292 -0.50 8.19 6.45
N GLU A 293 0.60 8.58 7.09
CA GLU A 293 1.68 7.68 7.41
C GLU A 293 1.46 6.94 8.74
N PRO A 294 1.70 5.62 8.81
CA PRO A 294 1.54 4.81 10.02
C PRO A 294 2.72 4.99 10.98
N ARG A 295 2.78 6.16 11.61
CA ARG A 295 3.86 6.58 12.52
C ARG A 295 3.28 7.17 13.80
N ASP A 296 4.11 7.17 14.85
CA ASP A 296 3.85 7.92 16.07
C ASP A 296 2.58 7.49 16.82
N PHE A 297 2.18 6.22 16.66
CA PHE A 297 0.95 5.69 17.23
C PHE A 297 0.89 5.82 18.76
N LYS A 298 2.02 5.61 19.44
CA LYS A 298 2.08 5.70 20.91
C LYS A 298 1.80 7.11 21.41
N ASN A 299 2.35 8.13 20.74
CA ASN A 299 2.11 9.52 21.13
C ASN A 299 0.69 9.96 20.78
N ALA A 300 0.12 9.50 19.68
CA ALA A 300 -1.29 9.74 19.36
C ALA A 300 -2.22 9.10 20.41
N ALA A 301 -1.95 7.86 20.81
CA ALA A 301 -2.70 7.19 21.87
C ALA A 301 -2.56 7.91 23.21
N ALA A 302 -1.35 8.34 23.58
CA ALA A 302 -1.11 9.12 24.81
C ALA A 302 -1.81 10.48 24.79
N ALA A 303 -2.01 11.08 23.61
CA ALA A 303 -2.78 12.31 23.44
C ALA A 303 -4.30 12.09 23.44
N GLY A 304 -4.79 10.85 23.49
CA GLY A 304 -6.20 10.52 23.62
C GLY A 304 -6.85 9.93 22.36
N ALA A 305 -6.08 9.53 21.35
CA ALA A 305 -6.63 8.81 20.22
C ALA A 305 -7.22 7.47 20.67
N ASN A 306 -8.41 7.12 20.17
CA ASN A 306 -9.07 5.83 20.40
C ASN A 306 -8.97 4.92 19.16
N LEU A 307 -9.01 5.53 17.99
CA LEU A 307 -8.81 4.83 16.71
C LEU A 307 -7.90 5.67 15.81
N ILE A 308 -6.78 5.09 15.38
CA ILE A 308 -5.85 5.69 14.43
C ILE A 308 -6.06 5.02 13.08
N LEU A 309 -6.25 5.82 12.03
CA LEU A 309 -6.46 5.35 10.66
C LEU A 309 -5.37 5.91 9.76
N SER A 310 -4.64 5.00 9.08
CA SER A 310 -3.52 5.33 8.20
C SER A 310 -3.58 4.56 6.89
N GLY A 311 -2.87 5.04 5.87
CA GLY A 311 -2.66 4.44 4.56
C GLY A 311 -1.18 4.27 4.23
N HIS A 312 -0.75 4.86 3.09
CA HIS A 312 0.63 5.06 2.65
C HIS A 312 1.41 3.79 2.23
N THR A 313 1.29 2.72 2.98
CA THR A 313 2.15 1.52 2.83
C THR A 313 1.68 0.55 1.77
N HIS A 314 0.47 0.76 1.24
CA HIS A 314 -0.21 -0.20 0.35
C HIS A 314 -0.21 -1.64 0.87
N GLY A 315 -0.11 -1.82 2.20
CA GLY A 315 -0.01 -3.15 2.82
C GLY A 315 1.25 -3.92 2.42
N GLY A 316 2.33 -3.21 2.03
CA GLY A 316 3.55 -3.78 1.49
C GLY A 316 3.45 -4.25 0.05
N GLN A 317 2.31 -4.13 -0.56
CA GLN A 317 1.87 -4.43 -1.93
C GLN A 317 2.52 -5.66 -2.59
N VAL A 318 3.85 -5.70 -2.73
CA VAL A 318 4.60 -6.80 -3.37
C VAL A 318 5.59 -7.40 -2.38
N TRP A 319 5.48 -8.71 -2.13
CA TRP A 319 6.43 -9.40 -1.29
C TRP A 319 7.82 -9.45 -1.96
N PRO A 320 8.94 -9.23 -1.24
CA PRO A 320 9.04 -8.93 0.20
C PRO A 320 9.11 -7.43 0.54
N ALA A 321 8.66 -6.54 -0.34
CA ALA A 321 8.79 -5.09 -0.18
C ALA A 321 8.18 -4.55 1.13
N GLY A 322 7.17 -5.22 1.70
CA GLY A 322 6.63 -4.85 3.00
C GLY A 322 7.65 -4.87 4.14
N ALA A 323 8.71 -5.70 4.06
CA ALA A 323 9.79 -5.70 5.03
C ALA A 323 10.61 -4.39 4.98
N VAL A 324 10.74 -3.79 3.78
CA VAL A 324 11.44 -2.51 3.59
C VAL A 324 10.68 -1.38 4.27
N GLY A 325 9.34 -1.39 4.22
CA GLY A 325 8.49 -0.41 4.91
C GLY A 325 8.72 -0.40 6.43
N MET A 326 8.96 -1.56 7.04
CA MET A 326 9.29 -1.65 8.48
C MET A 326 10.66 -1.02 8.80
N VAL A 327 11.65 -1.21 7.92
CA VAL A 327 12.96 -0.55 8.03
C VAL A 327 12.84 0.97 7.85
N ALA A 328 11.88 1.43 7.04
CA ALA A 328 11.58 2.84 6.83
C ALA A 328 10.82 3.51 8.00
N LYS A 329 10.78 2.87 9.18
CA LYS A 329 10.16 3.36 10.42
C LYS A 329 8.62 3.41 10.41
N ASN A 330 7.96 2.68 9.53
CA ASN A 330 6.53 2.47 9.65
C ASN A 330 6.27 1.51 10.82
N GLU A 331 5.37 1.88 11.73
CA GLU A 331 5.05 1.05 12.89
C GLU A 331 4.17 -0.15 12.56
N ARG A 332 3.50 -0.09 11.43
CA ARG A 332 2.68 -1.16 10.86
C ARG A 332 2.56 -0.99 9.36
N ASN A 333 2.59 -2.07 8.59
CA ASN A 333 2.37 -2.00 7.14
C ASN A 333 0.94 -2.32 6.74
N TYR A 334 0.19 -3.10 7.54
CA TYR A 334 -1.15 -3.54 7.17
C TYR A 334 -1.96 -4.07 8.34
N GLY A 335 -3.24 -3.73 8.36
CA GLY A 335 -4.23 -4.27 9.28
C GLY A 335 -4.19 -3.63 10.67
N ARG A 336 -4.92 -4.23 11.62
CA ARG A 336 -5.08 -3.73 12.99
C ARG A 336 -3.83 -3.98 13.82
N LYS A 337 -3.49 -3.01 14.67
CA LYS A 337 -2.48 -3.11 15.73
C LYS A 337 -3.09 -2.51 17.01
N HIS A 338 -3.08 -3.27 18.07
CA HIS A 338 -3.44 -2.77 19.40
C HIS A 338 -2.28 -1.93 19.94
N ILE A 339 -2.56 -0.70 20.37
CA ILE A 339 -1.56 0.27 20.83
C ILE A 339 -1.62 0.45 22.34
N ALA A 340 -2.83 0.60 22.88
CA ALA A 340 -3.11 0.74 24.30
C ALA A 340 -4.54 0.24 24.56
N ASP A 341 -4.92 0.02 25.82
CA ASP A 341 -6.24 -0.51 26.20
C ASP A 341 -7.42 0.28 25.62
N HIS A 342 -7.22 1.54 25.32
CA HIS A 342 -8.22 2.45 24.77
C HIS A 342 -7.98 2.79 23.30
N CYS A 343 -6.93 2.27 22.65
CA CYS A 343 -6.51 2.72 21.33
C CYS A 343 -6.06 1.56 20.42
N ASP A 344 -6.67 1.51 19.25
CA ASP A 344 -6.27 0.67 18.14
C ASP A 344 -5.79 1.52 16.94
N ALA A 345 -4.86 0.99 16.16
CA ALA A 345 -4.48 1.54 14.88
C ALA A 345 -4.87 0.57 13.75
N ILE A 346 -5.38 1.09 12.64
CA ILE A 346 -5.67 0.33 11.42
C ILE A 346 -4.92 0.99 10.27
N VAL A 347 -4.11 0.20 9.58
CA VAL A 347 -3.40 0.61 8.38
C VAL A 347 -4.03 -0.07 7.17
N SER A 348 -4.61 0.73 6.28
CA SER A 348 -5.26 0.26 5.06
C SER A 348 -4.23 -0.29 4.05
N GLY A 349 -4.63 -1.29 3.29
CA GLY A 349 -3.89 -1.75 2.13
C GLY A 349 -4.04 -0.86 0.89
N GLY A 350 -4.90 0.15 0.96
CA GLY A 350 -5.22 1.06 -0.14
C GLY A 350 -6.36 0.55 -1.03
N THR A 351 -7.13 1.50 -1.53
CA THR A 351 -8.25 1.26 -2.47
C THR A 351 -7.73 1.03 -3.89
N GLY A 352 -6.57 1.57 -4.21
CA GLY A 352 -5.80 1.30 -5.42
C GLY A 352 -4.51 0.53 -5.15
N THR A 353 -3.59 0.61 -6.12
CA THR A 353 -2.21 0.11 -6.01
C THR A 353 -1.27 1.21 -6.49
N TRP A 354 -0.05 1.23 -6.04
CA TRP A 354 0.93 2.20 -6.51
C TRP A 354 1.98 1.56 -7.42
N GLY A 355 2.29 2.18 -8.56
CA GLY A 355 3.34 1.78 -9.50
C GLY A 355 3.06 0.48 -10.28
N TYR A 356 2.42 -0.53 -9.67
CA TYR A 356 2.16 -1.82 -10.33
C TYR A 356 0.74 -2.30 -10.11
N LYS A 357 0.04 -2.69 -11.18
CA LYS A 357 -1.26 -3.40 -11.08
C LYS A 357 -1.08 -4.83 -10.58
N PHE A 358 -0.39 -4.97 -9.45
CA PHE A 358 0.02 -6.26 -8.93
C PHE A 358 0.11 -6.20 -7.40
N ARG A 359 -0.34 -7.26 -6.73
CA ARG A 359 -0.36 -7.30 -5.27
C ARG A 359 -0.21 -8.73 -4.75
N THR A 360 0.83 -8.98 -4.00
CA THR A 360 1.02 -10.25 -3.27
C THR A 360 0.88 -10.08 -1.75
N GLN A 361 0.94 -8.85 -1.24
CA GLN A 361 0.73 -8.52 0.17
C GLN A 361 -0.41 -7.50 0.34
N GLY A 362 -1.03 -7.47 1.51
CA GLY A 362 -2.17 -6.60 1.80
C GLY A 362 -3.39 -6.92 0.92
N ARG A 363 -4.35 -6.02 0.86
CA ARG A 363 -5.55 -6.14 0.01
C ARG A 363 -5.81 -4.79 -0.68
N THR A 364 -6.45 -4.83 -1.84
CA THR A 364 -7.10 -3.66 -2.43
C THR A 364 -8.45 -3.55 -1.75
N GLU A 365 -8.64 -2.52 -0.93
CA GLU A 365 -9.75 -2.50 0.02
C GLU A 365 -10.25 -1.10 0.35
N ILE A 366 -11.50 -1.05 0.82
CA ILE A 366 -11.96 -0.06 1.79
C ILE A 366 -12.00 -0.71 3.17
N VAL A 367 -11.75 0.07 4.21
CA VAL A 367 -11.89 -0.38 5.59
C VAL A 367 -13.23 0.07 6.14
N CYS A 368 -13.96 -0.85 6.79
CA CYS A 368 -15.19 -0.55 7.52
C CYS A 368 -14.95 -0.89 9.00
N ALA A 369 -14.81 0.12 9.84
CA ALA A 369 -14.66 -0.04 11.28
C ALA A 369 -16.02 0.18 11.96
N GLU A 370 -16.52 -0.86 12.60
CA GLU A 370 -17.76 -0.85 13.39
C GLU A 370 -17.38 -0.83 14.87
N ILE A 371 -17.63 0.30 15.54
CA ILE A 371 -17.29 0.52 16.94
C ILE A 371 -18.57 0.51 17.78
N THR A 372 -18.56 -0.20 18.90
CA THR A 372 -19.67 -0.27 19.84
C THR A 372 -19.23 0.10 21.25
N THR A 373 -20.10 0.82 21.98
CA THR A 373 -19.89 1.09 23.41
C THR A 373 -20.06 -0.20 24.20
N GLU A 374 -19.08 -0.54 25.04
CA GLU A 374 -19.22 -1.64 26.01
C GLU A 374 -20.39 -1.34 26.96
N ARG A 375 -21.33 -2.28 27.08
CA ARG A 375 -22.34 -2.18 28.13
C ARG A 375 -21.71 -2.63 29.44
N GLU A 376 -21.77 -1.78 30.45
CA GLU A 376 -21.47 -2.22 31.82
C GLU A 376 -22.47 -3.33 32.17
N ASN A 377 -21.95 -4.53 32.44
CA ASN A 377 -22.75 -5.64 32.97
C ASN A 377 -23.02 -5.46 34.45
#